data_863bcf43e9bbefaca6687ee0ba37e1aa
#
_entry.id   863bcf43e9bbefaca6687ee0ba37e1aa
#
_cell.length_a   1.000
_cell.length_b   1.000
_cell.length_c   1.000
_cell.angle_alpha   90.00
_cell.angle_beta   90.00
_cell.angle_gamma   90.00
#
_symmetry.space_group_name_H-M   'P 1'
#
loop_
_entity.id
_entity.type
_entity.pdbx_description
1 polymer ?
#
loop_
_entity_poly.entity_id
_entity_poly.type
_entity_poly.pdbx_seq_one_letter_code
_entity_poly.pdbx_strand_id
1 'polypeptide(L)'
;MLTRKDLVQAHRLMTMRAGQALLLAEPDNADRPLRRIGIGLFSGLMVGVLLIAGWGIAGLITKDGSIRGMDEQTVLIAKGTGAKYVMCQMQRDRLCTAVNYASARLAVQGTQVKVRTVATKSLARFQRGPLIGIPGAPDALPSSLVSAPWSACVSTVPHNGLRVPAASLAIGGDLGGTPMEPGRGVIVQTDRRYWLVADGVKRELPEAFVRILAPEYQEIRVPPVWLNGLVPGPRFEPPVIPGRGLRVASPAGGKARIGQLYSVAASGASPQQTYVLLREGLAPLTKTEAWLLENSPRAPELIPVSRSVANRFQTAPLPDNGLPRELPGVVAYDGSQPLCAVYAAPGKASARLTLGASLPAIADPAAIGTRPDRPDQIIMRPGTGVLAAVTQNEPVSSGGTTAYVLITEDGQRFPIPTAEDLAKLGYTEAQTRPVMSHLMQLMPAGPALDGGAAVNRIS
;
A
#
# COMPACT_ATOMS: atom_id res chain seq x y z
N MET A 1 50.24 12.58 -87.66
CA MET A 1 51.27 12.37 -86.61
C MET A 1 50.53 11.98 -85.30
N LEU A 2 50.59 10.72 -84.85
CA LEU A 2 49.98 10.28 -83.62
C LEU A 2 50.86 10.84 -82.46
N THR A 3 50.24 11.59 -81.59
CA THR A 3 50.95 12.18 -80.44
C THR A 3 51.06 11.14 -79.29
N ARG A 4 52.06 11.31 -78.41
CA ARG A 4 52.27 10.44 -77.23
C ARG A 4 51.08 10.37 -76.35
N LYS A 5 50.21 11.37 -76.36
CA LYS A 5 48.91 11.43 -75.67
C LYS A 5 47.91 10.47 -76.27
N ASP A 6 47.85 10.35 -77.58
CA ASP A 6 46.91 9.48 -78.28
C ASP A 6 47.24 8.01 -78.05
N LEU A 7 48.52 7.66 -77.94
CA LEU A 7 48.95 6.31 -77.59
C LEU A 7 48.64 5.92 -76.21
N VAL A 8 48.74 6.82 -75.20
CA VAL A 8 48.38 6.57 -73.82
C VAL A 8 46.84 6.44 -73.66
N GLN A 9 46.12 7.26 -74.43
CA GLN A 9 44.63 7.14 -74.42
C GLN A 9 44.18 5.84 -75.09
N ALA A 10 44.78 5.42 -76.17
CA ALA A 10 44.46 4.16 -76.84
C ALA A 10 44.79 2.95 -75.94
N HIS A 11 45.96 2.99 -75.26
CA HIS A 11 46.32 1.95 -74.32
C HIS A 11 45.39 1.85 -73.12
N ARG A 12 44.99 3.00 -72.55
CA ARG A 12 43.95 3.02 -71.47
C ARG A 12 42.61 2.50 -71.97
N LEU A 13 42.21 2.79 -73.18
CA LEU A 13 40.97 2.31 -73.77
C LEU A 13 40.97 0.78 -73.96
N MET A 14 42.12 0.23 -74.46
CA MET A 14 42.28 -1.22 -74.62
C MET A 14 42.36 -1.95 -73.31
N THR A 15 43.03 -1.45 -72.28
CA THR A 15 43.07 -2.06 -70.95
C THR A 15 41.71 -2.02 -70.26
N MET A 16 40.94 -0.93 -70.44
CA MET A 16 39.54 -0.89 -69.93
C MET A 16 38.62 -1.88 -70.67
N ARG A 17 38.72 -2.01 -71.98
CA ARG A 17 37.94 -3.00 -72.75
C ARG A 17 38.31 -4.40 -72.41
N ALA A 18 39.60 -4.70 -72.25
CA ALA A 18 40.01 -6.05 -71.80
C ALA A 18 39.52 -6.38 -70.41
N GLY A 19 39.51 -5.44 -69.46
CA GLY A 19 38.93 -5.63 -68.14
C GLY A 19 37.40 -5.82 -68.18
N GLN A 20 36.70 -5.14 -69.07
CA GLN A 20 35.26 -5.27 -69.25
C GLN A 20 34.90 -6.62 -69.92
N ALA A 21 35.65 -7.06 -70.93
CA ALA A 21 35.45 -8.35 -71.57
C ALA A 21 35.66 -9.53 -70.60
N LEU A 22 36.59 -9.42 -69.65
CA LEU A 22 36.81 -10.43 -68.60
C LEU A 22 35.72 -10.46 -67.55
N LEU A 23 35.11 -9.31 -67.26
CA LEU A 23 34.07 -9.24 -66.20
C LEU A 23 32.64 -9.51 -66.70
N LEU A 24 32.33 -9.20 -67.96
CA LEU A 24 31.00 -9.24 -68.51
C LEU A 24 30.80 -10.23 -69.66
N ALA A 25 31.87 -10.92 -70.10
CA ALA A 25 31.89 -11.85 -71.23
C ALA A 25 31.35 -11.27 -72.58
N GLU A 26 31.22 -9.95 -72.71
CA GLU A 26 30.79 -9.21 -73.89
C GLU A 26 31.76 -8.12 -74.26
N PRO A 27 32.47 -8.22 -75.42
CA PRO A 27 33.57 -7.29 -75.76
C PRO A 27 33.08 -5.97 -76.41
N ASP A 28 31.84 -5.80 -76.81
CA ASP A 28 31.39 -4.67 -77.65
C ASP A 28 30.23 -3.85 -77.06
N ASN A 29 30.05 -3.79 -75.76
CA ASN A 29 28.97 -3.00 -75.16
C ASN A 29 29.36 -1.50 -75.03
N ALA A 30 28.63 -0.59 -75.65
CA ALA A 30 28.89 0.86 -75.69
C ALA A 30 28.64 1.52 -74.29
N ASP A 31 27.92 0.84 -73.38
CA ASP A 31 27.65 1.34 -72.04
C ASP A 31 28.86 1.09 -71.12
N ARG A 32 29.21 2.10 -70.34
CA ARG A 32 30.28 2.03 -69.32
C ARG A 32 29.75 1.56 -67.96
N PRO A 33 29.57 0.26 -67.70
CA PRO A 33 28.97 -0.23 -66.47
C PRO A 33 29.78 0.14 -65.23
N LEU A 34 31.11 0.24 -65.34
CA LEU A 34 31.99 0.67 -64.24
C LEU A 34 31.76 2.11 -63.76
N ARG A 35 31.22 2.97 -64.66
CA ARG A 35 30.89 4.35 -64.27
C ARG A 35 29.67 4.39 -63.32
N ARG A 36 28.67 3.51 -63.50
CA ARG A 36 27.50 3.41 -62.63
C ARG A 36 27.92 2.87 -61.28
N ILE A 37 28.78 1.84 -61.23
CA ILE A 37 29.33 1.28 -59.98
C ILE A 37 30.19 2.32 -59.25
N GLY A 38 31.04 3.06 -59.97
CA GLY A 38 31.87 4.12 -59.40
C GLY A 38 31.04 5.28 -58.82
N ILE A 39 29.98 5.69 -59.53
CA ILE A 39 29.07 6.74 -59.04
C ILE A 39 28.29 6.21 -57.80
N GLY A 40 27.83 4.97 -57.82
CA GLY A 40 27.15 4.34 -56.70
C GLY A 40 28.04 4.22 -55.44
N LEU A 41 29.28 3.83 -55.62
CA LEU A 41 30.26 3.73 -54.53
C LEU A 41 30.61 5.11 -53.96
N PHE A 42 30.83 6.11 -54.84
CA PHE A 42 31.10 7.49 -54.41
C PHE A 42 29.90 8.10 -53.71
N SER A 43 28.70 7.89 -54.23
CA SER A 43 27.44 8.36 -53.59
C SER A 43 27.22 7.69 -52.22
N GLY A 44 27.46 6.37 -52.12
CA GLY A 44 27.36 5.63 -50.86
C GLY A 44 28.35 6.11 -49.81
N LEU A 45 29.61 6.37 -50.23
CA LEU A 45 30.65 6.95 -49.37
C LEU A 45 30.29 8.36 -48.87
N MET A 46 29.78 9.21 -49.80
CA MET A 46 29.31 10.56 -49.44
C MET A 46 28.14 10.54 -48.47
N VAL A 47 27.16 9.66 -48.68
CA VAL A 47 26.03 9.50 -47.72
C VAL A 47 26.55 9.00 -46.36
N GLY A 48 27.47 8.06 -46.35
CA GLY A 48 28.13 7.60 -45.12
C GLY A 48 28.85 8.72 -44.36
N VAL A 49 29.64 9.55 -45.06
CA VAL A 49 30.32 10.71 -44.49
C VAL A 49 29.33 11.76 -43.98
N LEU A 50 28.21 12.01 -44.71
CA LEU A 50 27.18 12.94 -44.28
C LEU A 50 26.44 12.44 -43.04
N LEU A 51 26.15 11.14 -42.95
CA LEU A 51 25.57 10.54 -41.77
C LEU A 51 26.51 10.63 -40.55
N ILE A 52 27.78 10.30 -40.71
CA ILE A 52 28.78 10.41 -39.63
C ILE A 52 28.97 11.88 -39.21
N ALA A 53 29.02 12.80 -40.17
CA ALA A 53 29.06 14.23 -39.88
C ALA A 53 27.81 14.74 -39.19
N GLY A 54 26.64 14.29 -39.65
CA GLY A 54 25.32 14.60 -39.01
C GLY A 54 25.26 14.10 -37.60
N TRP A 55 25.64 12.85 -37.33
CA TRP A 55 25.75 12.29 -35.99
C TRP A 55 26.82 12.99 -35.13
N GLY A 56 27.95 13.35 -35.70
CA GLY A 56 29.01 14.12 -35.04
C GLY A 56 28.53 15.53 -34.64
N ILE A 57 27.82 16.22 -35.53
CA ILE A 57 27.20 17.53 -35.27
C ILE A 57 26.08 17.42 -34.27
N ALA A 58 25.19 16.43 -34.41
CA ALA A 58 24.16 16.14 -33.44
C ALA A 58 24.73 15.86 -32.05
N GLY A 59 25.80 15.06 -31.95
CA GLY A 59 26.53 14.80 -30.71
C GLY A 59 27.20 16.03 -30.10
N LEU A 60 27.58 17.02 -30.93
CA LEU A 60 28.14 18.30 -30.48
C LEU A 60 27.05 19.29 -30.03
N ILE A 61 25.86 19.22 -30.65
CA ILE A 61 24.70 20.09 -30.33
C ILE A 61 23.96 19.53 -29.14
N THR A 62 23.72 18.22 -29.09
CA THR A 62 23.22 17.50 -27.92
C THR A 62 24.37 17.25 -26.94
N LYS A 63 24.99 18.29 -26.41
CA LYS A 63 25.86 18.18 -25.25
C LYS A 63 25.00 17.79 -24.06
N ASP A 64 24.61 16.52 -24.00
CA ASP A 64 24.09 15.87 -22.79
C ASP A 64 25.14 16.10 -21.69
N GLY A 65 24.77 16.96 -20.74
CA GLY A 65 25.62 17.27 -19.60
C GLY A 65 26.10 18.71 -19.48
N SER A 66 25.75 19.65 -20.40
CA SER A 66 26.07 21.06 -20.17
C SER A 66 25.06 21.71 -19.20
N ILE A 67 25.58 22.34 -18.13
CA ILE A 67 24.78 23.05 -17.10
C ILE A 67 24.46 24.48 -17.59
N ARG A 68 23.96 24.65 -18.81
CA ARG A 68 23.42 25.92 -19.27
C ARG A 68 21.97 26.06 -18.82
N GLY A 69 21.63 27.18 -18.15
CA GLY A 69 20.24 27.44 -17.68
C GLY A 69 19.86 26.63 -16.43
N MET A 70 20.76 26.48 -15.47
CA MET A 70 20.45 25.96 -14.16
C MET A 70 19.61 27.00 -13.41
N ASP A 71 18.43 26.57 -13.00
CA ASP A 71 17.54 27.33 -12.12
C ASP A 71 17.51 26.70 -10.72
N GLU A 72 16.95 27.43 -9.76
CA GLU A 72 16.84 27.00 -8.36
C GLU A 72 15.87 25.80 -8.19
N GLN A 73 15.20 25.38 -9.26
CA GLN A 73 14.25 24.24 -9.29
C GLN A 73 14.90 22.97 -9.84
N THR A 74 16.22 22.99 -10.09
CA THR A 74 16.89 21.87 -10.76
C THR A 74 17.69 21.02 -9.78
N VAL A 75 17.39 19.71 -9.75
CA VAL A 75 18.23 18.68 -9.14
C VAL A 75 19.21 18.16 -10.17
N LEU A 76 20.50 18.17 -9.86
CA LEU A 76 21.55 17.61 -10.69
C LEU A 76 21.99 16.25 -10.16
N ILE A 77 22.00 15.23 -11.02
CA ILE A 77 22.53 13.91 -10.71
C ILE A 77 23.85 13.72 -11.47
N ALA A 78 24.93 13.47 -10.75
CA ALA A 78 26.24 13.24 -11.35
C ALA A 78 26.28 11.87 -12.04
N LYS A 79 26.58 11.86 -13.35
CA LYS A 79 26.74 10.64 -14.14
C LYS A 79 27.94 9.84 -13.59
N GLY A 80 27.72 8.57 -13.30
CA GLY A 80 28.74 7.63 -12.79
C GLY A 80 28.79 7.50 -11.27
N THR A 81 28.54 8.56 -10.50
CA THR A 81 28.51 8.48 -9.00
C THR A 81 27.10 8.46 -8.43
N GLY A 82 26.10 8.92 -9.17
CA GLY A 82 24.73 9.06 -8.67
C GLY A 82 24.55 10.15 -7.61
N ALA A 83 25.59 10.91 -7.28
CA ALA A 83 25.53 11.98 -6.29
C ALA A 83 24.56 13.09 -6.73
N LYS A 84 23.73 13.55 -5.79
CA LYS A 84 22.66 14.52 -6.02
C LYS A 84 23.12 15.89 -5.53
N TYR A 85 22.93 16.90 -6.37
CA TYR A 85 23.30 18.27 -6.09
C TYR A 85 22.13 19.20 -6.36
N VAL A 86 22.00 20.23 -5.53
CA VAL A 86 21.06 21.33 -5.69
C VAL A 86 21.76 22.66 -5.43
N MET A 87 21.22 23.76 -5.94
CA MET A 87 21.71 25.08 -5.55
C MET A 87 21.45 25.31 -4.06
N CYS A 88 22.50 25.75 -3.33
CA CYS A 88 22.33 26.08 -1.92
C CYS A 88 21.43 27.32 -1.77
N GLN A 89 20.36 27.25 -0.97
CA GLN A 89 19.41 28.35 -0.83
C GLN A 89 20.04 29.63 -0.24
N MET A 90 20.99 29.48 0.69
CA MET A 90 21.66 30.62 1.33
C MET A 90 22.87 31.15 0.54
N GLN A 91 23.44 30.38 -0.36
CA GLN A 91 24.62 30.71 -1.15
C GLN A 91 24.42 30.21 -2.59
N ARG A 92 23.74 31.02 -3.39
CA ARG A 92 23.29 30.66 -4.75
C ARG A 92 24.41 30.40 -5.77
N ASP A 93 25.68 30.65 -5.44
CA ASP A 93 26.86 30.34 -6.22
C ASP A 93 27.43 28.93 -5.93
N ARG A 94 26.90 28.22 -4.92
CA ARG A 94 27.41 26.94 -4.46
C ARG A 94 26.42 25.79 -4.71
N LEU A 95 26.98 24.62 -4.92
CA LEU A 95 26.26 23.36 -5.03
C LEU A 95 26.31 22.62 -3.70
N CYS A 96 25.16 22.51 -3.02
CA CYS A 96 24.96 21.63 -1.89
C CYS A 96 24.81 20.19 -2.37
N THR A 97 25.44 19.26 -1.65
CA THR A 97 25.25 17.82 -1.90
C THR A 97 24.08 17.34 -1.06
N ALA A 98 23.09 16.71 -1.68
CA ALA A 98 21.95 16.11 -0.95
C ALA A 98 22.26 14.65 -0.60
N VAL A 99 21.93 14.25 0.64
CA VAL A 99 22.20 12.89 1.16
C VAL A 99 21.41 11.81 0.44
N ASN A 100 20.20 12.13 -0.02
CA ASN A 100 19.33 11.22 -0.76
C ASN A 100 18.48 11.98 -1.78
N TYR A 101 17.77 11.25 -2.63
CA TYR A 101 16.98 11.84 -3.72
C TYR A 101 15.77 12.62 -3.23
N ALA A 102 15.07 12.12 -2.21
CA ALA A 102 13.93 12.83 -1.62
C ALA A 102 14.37 14.20 -1.07
N SER A 103 15.49 14.26 -0.34
CA SER A 103 16.05 15.53 0.15
C SER A 103 16.43 16.47 -0.99
N ALA A 104 17.03 15.95 -2.07
CA ALA A 104 17.38 16.78 -3.22
C ALA A 104 16.15 17.45 -3.85
N ARG A 105 15.05 16.70 -3.99
CA ARG A 105 13.79 17.24 -4.53
C ARG A 105 13.14 18.25 -3.60
N LEU A 106 13.12 17.98 -2.29
CA LEU A 106 12.52 18.85 -1.27
C LEU A 106 13.32 20.15 -1.09
N ALA A 107 14.65 20.10 -1.25
CA ALA A 107 15.53 21.25 -1.03
C ALA A 107 15.46 22.30 -2.16
N VAL A 108 14.87 22.00 -3.31
CA VAL A 108 14.72 22.99 -4.40
C VAL A 108 13.58 23.99 -4.11
N GLN A 109 13.64 25.16 -4.74
CA GLN A 109 12.59 26.15 -4.67
C GLN A 109 11.48 25.85 -5.68
N GLY A 110 10.23 26.12 -5.27
CA GLY A 110 9.05 25.86 -6.11
C GLY A 110 8.69 24.38 -6.23
N THR A 111 7.57 24.11 -6.89
CA THR A 111 6.97 22.78 -6.98
C THR A 111 7.30 22.03 -8.28
N GLN A 112 7.80 22.73 -9.30
CA GLN A 112 8.17 22.14 -10.59
C GLN A 112 9.64 21.71 -10.59
N VAL A 113 9.92 20.58 -9.97
CA VAL A 113 11.28 20.06 -9.83
C VAL A 113 11.76 19.45 -11.14
N LYS A 114 12.82 20.04 -11.72
CA LYS A 114 13.51 19.50 -12.88
C LYS A 114 14.67 18.61 -12.44
N VAL A 115 14.83 17.47 -13.06
CA VAL A 115 15.94 16.56 -12.79
C VAL A 115 16.81 16.42 -14.03
N ARG A 116 18.13 16.63 -13.88
CA ARG A 116 19.09 16.55 -14.99
C ARG A 116 20.30 15.71 -14.59
N THR A 117 20.61 14.73 -15.42
CA THR A 117 21.86 13.99 -15.29
C THR A 117 22.99 14.76 -15.99
N VAL A 118 24.08 15.02 -15.28
CA VAL A 118 25.20 15.84 -15.77
C VAL A 118 26.54 15.14 -15.60
N ALA A 119 27.47 15.44 -16.48
CA ALA A 119 28.83 14.92 -16.36
C ALA A 119 29.51 15.50 -15.12
N THR A 120 30.27 14.70 -14.38
CA THR A 120 30.97 15.12 -13.15
C THR A 120 31.95 16.30 -13.46
N LYS A 121 32.58 16.32 -14.63
CA LYS A 121 33.45 17.43 -15.08
C LYS A 121 32.71 18.77 -15.14
N SER A 122 31.42 18.76 -15.48
CA SER A 122 30.60 19.98 -15.54
C SER A 122 30.31 20.57 -14.18
N LEU A 123 30.35 19.76 -13.11
CA LEU A 123 30.14 20.18 -11.73
C LEU A 123 31.40 20.83 -11.10
N ALA A 124 32.59 20.57 -11.66
CA ALA A 124 33.86 21.05 -11.10
C ALA A 124 34.01 22.59 -11.08
N ARG A 125 33.23 23.29 -11.91
CA ARG A 125 33.23 24.78 -11.98
C ARG A 125 32.46 25.46 -10.84
N PHE A 126 31.66 24.71 -10.10
CA PHE A 126 30.86 25.26 -8.98
C PHE A 126 31.61 25.07 -7.67
N GLN A 127 31.54 26.05 -6.79
CA GLN A 127 31.98 25.89 -5.41
C GLN A 127 31.09 24.86 -4.67
N ARG A 128 31.73 24.08 -3.82
CA ARG A 128 31.02 23.09 -3.02
C ARG A 128 30.41 23.74 -1.78
N GLY A 129 29.15 23.48 -1.58
CA GLY A 129 28.42 23.77 -0.35
C GLY A 129 28.46 22.59 0.64
N PRO A 130 27.79 22.71 1.77
CA PRO A 130 27.69 21.63 2.75
C PRO A 130 26.87 20.45 2.23
N LEU A 131 26.96 19.32 2.96
CA LEU A 131 26.02 18.20 2.84
C LEU A 131 24.71 18.60 3.53
N ILE A 132 23.60 18.43 2.83
CA ILE A 132 22.26 18.76 3.32
C ILE A 132 21.30 17.60 3.16
N GLY A 133 20.20 17.63 3.87
CA GLY A 133 19.11 16.70 3.67
C GLY A 133 18.55 16.09 4.95
N ILE A 134 17.73 15.08 4.76
CA ILE A 134 17.03 14.35 5.81
C ILE A 134 17.64 12.95 5.86
N PRO A 135 18.45 12.61 6.89
CA PRO A 135 18.98 11.27 7.05
C PRO A 135 17.86 10.24 7.15
N GLY A 136 17.99 9.12 6.43
CA GLY A 136 16.97 8.07 6.40
C GLY A 136 15.77 8.33 5.50
N ALA A 137 15.70 9.47 4.79
CA ALA A 137 14.70 9.67 3.75
C ALA A 137 15.04 8.81 2.51
N PRO A 138 14.04 8.44 1.67
CA PRO A 138 14.24 7.50 0.57
C PRO A 138 15.16 8.06 -0.53
N ASP A 139 16.03 7.20 -1.03
CA ASP A 139 16.91 7.51 -2.15
C ASP A 139 16.25 7.23 -3.52
N ALA A 140 15.17 6.48 -3.53
CA ALA A 140 14.31 6.25 -4.68
C ALA A 140 12.86 6.57 -4.32
N LEU A 141 12.17 7.28 -5.19
CA LEU A 141 10.75 7.59 -5.05
C LEU A 141 9.96 6.68 -5.99
N PRO A 142 8.92 5.98 -5.49
CA PRO A 142 8.11 5.11 -6.33
C PRO A 142 7.42 5.89 -7.44
N SER A 143 7.58 5.42 -8.68
CA SER A 143 6.89 5.98 -9.84
C SER A 143 5.53 5.31 -10.10
N SER A 144 5.35 4.09 -9.60
CA SER A 144 4.10 3.34 -9.67
C SER A 144 3.44 3.29 -8.30
N LEU A 145 2.23 3.84 -8.20
CA LEU A 145 1.47 3.85 -6.96
C LEU A 145 0.40 2.77 -6.98
N VAL A 146 0.37 1.96 -5.91
CA VAL A 146 -0.68 0.96 -5.65
C VAL A 146 -1.59 1.46 -4.53
N SER A 147 -2.86 1.05 -4.53
CA SER A 147 -3.82 1.55 -3.54
C SER A 147 -4.43 0.43 -2.69
N ALA A 148 -4.78 -0.69 -3.33
CA ALA A 148 -5.54 -1.79 -2.73
C ALA A 148 -5.31 -3.08 -3.54
N PRO A 149 -5.68 -4.26 -2.98
CA PRO A 149 -6.13 -4.49 -1.60
C PRO A 149 -5.00 -4.42 -0.57
N TRP A 150 -5.35 -4.27 0.71
CA TRP A 150 -4.44 -4.47 1.83
C TRP A 150 -4.84 -5.71 2.58
N SER A 151 -3.89 -6.56 2.94
CA SER A 151 -4.16 -7.83 3.60
C SER A 151 -3.29 -7.96 4.84
N ALA A 152 -3.91 -7.91 6.02
CA ALA A 152 -3.25 -8.24 7.27
C ALA A 152 -3.42 -9.73 7.53
N CYS A 153 -2.34 -10.50 7.46
CA CYS A 153 -2.36 -11.95 7.52
C CYS A 153 -1.63 -12.49 8.75
N VAL A 154 -2.09 -13.62 9.26
CA VAL A 154 -1.36 -14.45 10.20
C VAL A 154 -1.23 -15.86 9.60
N SER A 155 -0.05 -16.43 9.72
CA SER A 155 0.25 -17.79 9.30
C SER A 155 1.12 -18.48 10.33
N THR A 156 1.08 -19.81 10.36
CA THR A 156 1.96 -20.58 11.23
C THR A 156 3.12 -21.11 10.42
N VAL A 157 4.32 -20.72 10.79
CA VAL A 157 5.55 -21.07 10.08
C VAL A 157 6.47 -21.92 10.94
N PRO A 158 7.27 -22.83 10.33
CA PRO A 158 8.27 -23.58 11.07
C PRO A 158 9.44 -22.69 11.48
N HIS A 159 9.80 -22.74 12.76
CA HIS A 159 10.93 -22.01 13.33
C HIS A 159 11.58 -22.83 14.45
N ASN A 160 12.87 -23.19 14.31
CA ASN A 160 13.63 -23.99 15.28
C ASN A 160 12.90 -25.28 15.74
N GLY A 161 12.28 -26.01 14.80
CA GLY A 161 11.53 -27.23 15.08
C GLY A 161 10.15 -27.04 15.72
N LEU A 162 9.75 -25.81 16.00
CA LEU A 162 8.43 -25.43 16.49
C LEU A 162 7.60 -24.75 15.38
N ARG A 163 6.30 -24.74 15.56
CA ARG A 163 5.40 -23.95 14.71
C ARG A 163 5.02 -22.67 15.44
N VAL A 164 5.43 -21.53 14.90
CA VAL A 164 5.21 -20.21 15.50
C VAL A 164 4.29 -19.36 14.61
N PRO A 165 3.39 -18.57 15.22
CA PRO A 165 2.57 -17.66 14.46
C PRO A 165 3.38 -16.45 13.99
N ALA A 166 3.23 -16.08 12.74
CA ALA A 166 3.88 -14.94 12.11
C ALA A 166 2.85 -14.02 11.44
N ALA A 167 3.07 -12.72 11.53
CA ALA A 167 2.21 -11.71 10.94
C ALA A 167 2.83 -11.14 9.66
N SER A 168 2.01 -10.99 8.62
CA SER A 168 2.40 -10.37 7.36
C SER A 168 1.41 -9.28 6.95
N LEU A 169 1.91 -8.19 6.38
CA LEU A 169 1.10 -7.14 5.77
C LEU A 169 1.40 -7.09 4.27
N ALA A 170 0.42 -7.40 3.44
CA ALA A 170 0.55 -7.29 1.98
C ALA A 170 -0.22 -6.07 1.45
N ILE A 171 0.39 -5.37 0.50
CA ILE A 171 -0.16 -4.13 -0.05
C ILE A 171 -0.14 -4.19 -1.59
N GLY A 172 -1.31 -3.97 -2.19
CA GLY A 172 -1.47 -3.86 -3.65
C GLY A 172 -1.38 -5.18 -4.42
N GLY A 173 -1.48 -6.32 -3.71
CA GLY A 173 -1.47 -7.66 -4.31
C GLY A 173 -2.65 -8.50 -3.85
N ASP A 174 -3.24 -9.24 -4.77
CA ASP A 174 -4.20 -10.29 -4.41
C ASP A 174 -3.41 -11.56 -4.01
N LEU A 175 -3.63 -12.00 -2.78
CA LEU A 175 -3.01 -13.20 -2.22
C LEU A 175 -3.86 -14.46 -2.45
N GLY A 176 -5.03 -14.33 -3.08
CA GLY A 176 -5.98 -15.42 -3.22
C GLY A 176 -6.57 -15.85 -1.87
N GLY A 177 -6.96 -17.12 -1.80
CA GLY A 177 -7.61 -17.71 -0.65
C GLY A 177 -9.13 -17.73 -0.78
N THR A 178 -9.79 -18.45 0.13
CA THR A 178 -11.25 -18.60 0.16
C THR A 178 -11.86 -17.58 1.12
N PRO A 179 -12.68 -16.65 0.63
CA PRO A 179 -13.36 -15.69 1.48
C PRO A 179 -14.35 -16.40 2.43
N MET A 180 -14.36 -15.97 3.69
CA MET A 180 -15.43 -16.36 4.61
C MET A 180 -16.75 -15.70 4.24
N GLU A 181 -17.85 -16.39 4.51
CA GLU A 181 -19.18 -15.81 4.40
C GLU A 181 -19.34 -14.64 5.38
N PRO A 182 -20.10 -13.60 5.01
CA PRO A 182 -20.42 -12.50 5.93
C PRO A 182 -21.04 -13.00 7.22
N GLY A 183 -20.71 -12.37 8.34
CA GLY A 183 -21.19 -12.79 9.65
C GLY A 183 -20.54 -14.05 10.20
N ARG A 184 -19.56 -14.61 9.51
CA ARG A 184 -18.69 -15.69 10.03
C ARG A 184 -17.40 -15.11 10.60
N GLY A 185 -16.85 -15.77 11.60
CA GLY A 185 -15.63 -15.34 12.24
C GLY A 185 -14.86 -16.48 12.87
N VAL A 186 -13.72 -16.14 13.45
CA VAL A 186 -12.85 -17.07 14.17
C VAL A 186 -12.61 -16.57 15.58
N ILE A 187 -12.32 -17.48 16.50
CA ILE A 187 -11.84 -17.14 17.84
C ILE A 187 -10.34 -17.38 17.85
N VAL A 188 -9.58 -16.37 18.27
CA VAL A 188 -8.13 -16.42 18.42
C VAL A 188 -7.72 -15.92 19.79
N GLN A 189 -6.48 -16.24 20.18
CA GLN A 189 -5.93 -15.84 21.47
C GLN A 189 -4.63 -15.05 21.31
N THR A 190 -4.48 -13.99 22.12
CA THR A 190 -3.20 -13.30 22.36
C THR A 190 -3.15 -12.83 23.80
N ASP A 191 -1.99 -12.89 24.46
CA ASP A 191 -1.78 -12.43 25.83
C ASP A 191 -2.81 -12.95 26.85
N ARG A 192 -3.22 -14.22 26.72
CA ARG A 192 -4.26 -14.89 27.52
C ARG A 192 -5.67 -14.29 27.39
N ARG A 193 -5.91 -13.45 26.37
CA ARG A 193 -7.21 -12.90 26.03
C ARG A 193 -7.74 -13.55 24.77
N TYR A 194 -9.03 -13.78 24.74
CA TYR A 194 -9.72 -14.31 23.56
C TYR A 194 -10.34 -13.18 22.76
N TRP A 195 -10.31 -13.33 21.47
CA TRP A 195 -10.83 -12.36 20.51
C TRP A 195 -11.70 -13.05 19.49
N LEU A 196 -12.93 -12.56 19.36
CA LEU A 196 -13.80 -12.90 18.24
C LEU A 196 -13.49 -11.93 17.10
N VAL A 197 -13.02 -12.47 15.98
CA VAL A 197 -12.74 -11.70 14.76
C VAL A 197 -13.77 -12.08 13.71
N ALA A 198 -14.63 -11.14 13.35
CA ALA A 198 -15.66 -11.31 12.35
C ALA A 198 -15.79 -10.03 11.53
N ASP A 199 -15.94 -10.15 10.20
CA ASP A 199 -16.06 -9.02 9.25
C ASP A 199 -14.93 -7.96 9.39
N GLY A 200 -13.71 -8.41 9.75
CA GLY A 200 -12.55 -7.53 9.96
C GLY A 200 -12.55 -6.74 11.26
N VAL A 201 -13.54 -6.97 12.12
CA VAL A 201 -13.64 -6.32 13.43
C VAL A 201 -13.23 -7.30 14.53
N LYS A 202 -12.25 -6.90 15.34
CA LYS A 202 -11.86 -7.66 16.54
C LYS A 202 -12.69 -7.21 17.74
N ARG A 203 -13.19 -8.19 18.51
CA ARG A 203 -13.91 -7.94 19.76
C ARG A 203 -13.34 -8.81 20.86
N GLU A 204 -12.95 -8.23 21.97
CA GLU A 204 -12.52 -9.03 23.13
C GLU A 204 -13.69 -9.91 23.58
N LEU A 205 -13.46 -11.22 23.72
CA LEU A 205 -14.44 -12.22 24.07
C LEU A 205 -14.12 -12.76 25.46
N PRO A 206 -14.99 -12.58 26.47
CA PRO A 206 -14.79 -13.20 27.77
C PRO A 206 -14.71 -14.73 27.66
N GLU A 207 -13.80 -15.35 28.40
CA GLU A 207 -13.57 -16.82 28.35
C GLU A 207 -14.84 -17.64 28.54
N ALA A 208 -15.76 -17.17 29.42
CA ALA A 208 -17.01 -17.85 29.64
C ALA A 208 -17.86 -18.08 28.38
N PHE A 209 -17.76 -17.17 27.40
CA PHE A 209 -18.51 -17.30 26.16
C PHE A 209 -17.76 -18.12 25.09
N VAL A 210 -16.44 -18.31 25.22
CA VAL A 210 -15.66 -19.09 24.25
C VAL A 210 -16.21 -20.50 24.13
N ARG A 211 -16.40 -21.18 25.25
CA ARG A 211 -16.87 -22.57 25.29
C ARG A 211 -18.31 -22.72 24.81
N ILE A 212 -19.13 -21.67 24.95
CA ILE A 212 -20.54 -21.69 24.52
C ILE A 212 -20.62 -21.45 23.02
N LEU A 213 -19.82 -20.52 22.49
CA LEU A 213 -19.77 -20.19 21.05
C LEU A 213 -19.06 -21.27 20.22
N ALA A 214 -18.02 -21.86 20.78
CA ALA A 214 -17.18 -22.86 20.12
C ALA A 214 -16.82 -23.98 21.10
N PRO A 215 -17.68 -24.97 21.31
CA PRO A 215 -17.43 -26.07 22.27
C PRO A 215 -16.16 -26.86 21.97
N GLU A 216 -15.79 -26.98 20.69
CA GLU A 216 -14.60 -27.67 20.20
C GLU A 216 -13.42 -26.70 19.94
N TYR A 217 -13.40 -25.55 20.60
CA TYR A 217 -12.36 -24.55 20.39
C TYR A 217 -10.97 -25.11 20.67
N GLN A 218 -10.10 -24.94 19.69
CA GLN A 218 -8.65 -25.15 19.83
C GLN A 218 -7.96 -23.82 20.05
N GLU A 219 -6.98 -23.78 20.94
CA GLU A 219 -6.23 -22.56 21.24
C GLU A 219 -5.34 -22.15 20.08
N ILE A 220 -5.74 -21.13 19.33
CA ILE A 220 -4.99 -20.57 18.23
C ILE A 220 -4.38 -19.24 18.66
N ARG A 221 -3.06 -19.25 18.86
CA ARG A 221 -2.31 -18.06 19.22
C ARG A 221 -1.99 -17.24 17.99
N VAL A 222 -2.19 -15.92 18.08
CA VAL A 222 -1.83 -14.96 17.06
C VAL A 222 -0.96 -13.86 17.63
N PRO A 223 -0.05 -13.27 16.83
CA PRO A 223 0.73 -12.13 17.28
C PRO A 223 -0.17 -10.91 17.54
N PRO A 224 0.09 -10.10 18.58
CA PRO A 224 -0.69 -8.89 18.88
C PRO A 224 -0.74 -7.93 17.68
N VAL A 225 0.34 -7.83 16.93
CA VAL A 225 0.43 -6.97 15.75
C VAL A 225 -0.60 -7.32 14.67
N TRP A 226 -0.93 -8.60 14.48
CA TRP A 226 -2.00 -8.97 13.54
C TRP A 226 -3.35 -8.41 13.98
N LEU A 227 -3.67 -8.55 15.28
CA LEU A 227 -4.89 -7.95 15.85
C LEU A 227 -4.88 -6.41 15.71
N ASN A 228 -3.73 -5.77 15.82
CA ASN A 228 -3.62 -4.31 15.64
C ASN A 228 -3.95 -3.87 14.20
N GLY A 229 -3.81 -4.77 13.24
CA GLY A 229 -4.27 -4.57 11.86
C GLY A 229 -5.77 -4.69 11.65
N LEU A 230 -6.57 -4.99 12.70
CA LEU A 230 -8.01 -5.13 12.63
C LEU A 230 -8.72 -3.96 13.30
N VAL A 231 -9.91 -3.63 12.80
CA VAL A 231 -10.75 -2.59 13.40
C VAL A 231 -11.18 -3.00 14.81
N PRO A 232 -10.96 -2.17 15.82
CA PRO A 232 -11.45 -2.45 17.17
C PRO A 232 -12.99 -2.30 17.23
N GLY A 233 -13.67 -3.29 17.78
CA GLY A 233 -15.08 -3.24 18.14
C GLY A 233 -15.26 -3.24 19.65
N PRO A 234 -16.49 -3.07 20.13
CA PRO A 234 -16.83 -3.16 21.54
C PRO A 234 -16.54 -4.57 22.05
N ARG A 235 -16.31 -4.66 23.36
CA ARG A 235 -16.18 -5.95 24.05
C ARG A 235 -17.44 -6.79 23.85
N PHE A 236 -17.27 -8.08 23.58
CA PHE A 236 -18.37 -8.98 23.32
C PHE A 236 -19.00 -9.45 24.64
N GLU A 237 -19.76 -8.54 25.28
CA GLU A 237 -20.34 -8.74 26.59
C GLU A 237 -21.80 -8.25 26.62
N PRO A 238 -22.60 -8.71 27.60
CA PRO A 238 -23.99 -8.31 27.72
C PRO A 238 -24.17 -6.80 27.82
N PRO A 239 -25.18 -6.22 27.16
CA PRO A 239 -25.46 -4.80 27.23
C PRO A 239 -25.77 -4.36 28.66
N VAL A 240 -25.38 -3.12 28.99
CA VAL A 240 -25.75 -2.54 30.30
C VAL A 240 -27.22 -2.19 30.32
N ILE A 241 -27.93 -2.74 31.32
CA ILE A 241 -29.37 -2.49 31.53
C ILE A 241 -29.53 -1.52 32.70
N PRO A 242 -29.99 -0.27 32.44
CA PRO A 242 -30.19 0.72 33.49
C PRO A 242 -31.21 0.23 34.54
N GLY A 243 -30.85 0.33 35.81
CA GLY A 243 -31.76 -0.06 36.93
C GLY A 243 -31.96 -1.57 37.09
N ARG A 244 -31.08 -2.42 36.48
CA ARG A 244 -31.16 -3.90 36.59
C ARG A 244 -31.38 -4.36 38.03
N GLY A 245 -32.39 -5.23 38.22
CA GLY A 245 -32.73 -5.79 39.51
C GLY A 245 -33.83 -5.04 40.29
N LEU A 246 -34.14 -3.78 39.94
CA LEU A 246 -35.26 -3.05 40.54
C LEU A 246 -36.60 -3.71 40.21
N ARG A 247 -37.54 -3.68 41.15
CA ARG A 247 -38.90 -4.27 41.01
C ARG A 247 -39.80 -3.34 40.20
N VAL A 248 -40.49 -3.89 39.23
CA VAL A 248 -41.46 -3.23 38.35
C VAL A 248 -42.66 -4.15 38.10
N ALA A 249 -43.72 -3.63 37.50
CA ALA A 249 -44.84 -4.45 37.05
C ALA A 249 -44.39 -5.38 35.93
N SER A 250 -44.85 -6.65 35.95
CA SER A 250 -44.54 -7.61 34.90
C SER A 250 -45.55 -7.50 33.76
N PRO A 251 -45.13 -7.48 32.50
CA PRO A 251 -46.03 -7.59 31.35
C PRO A 251 -46.84 -8.90 31.32
N ALA A 252 -46.32 -9.97 31.94
CA ALA A 252 -47.01 -11.24 32.08
C ALA A 252 -47.92 -11.31 33.31
N GLY A 253 -48.06 -10.22 34.05
CA GLY A 253 -48.83 -10.14 35.31
C GLY A 253 -47.95 -10.25 36.55
N GLY A 254 -48.34 -9.59 37.64
CA GLY A 254 -47.58 -9.58 38.89
C GLY A 254 -46.38 -8.65 38.92
N LYS A 255 -45.30 -9.03 39.63
CA LYS A 255 -44.07 -8.25 39.81
C LYS A 255 -42.88 -8.94 39.09
N ALA A 256 -42.06 -8.18 38.41
CA ALA A 256 -40.80 -8.61 37.79
C ALA A 256 -39.65 -7.72 38.21
N ARG A 257 -38.45 -8.00 37.72
CA ARG A 257 -37.28 -7.15 37.91
C ARG A 257 -36.81 -6.59 36.57
N ILE A 258 -36.34 -5.36 36.55
CA ILE A 258 -35.65 -4.80 35.37
C ILE A 258 -34.51 -5.74 35.00
N GLY A 259 -34.38 -6.04 33.71
CA GLY A 259 -33.44 -7.03 33.16
C GLY A 259 -34.04 -8.43 32.99
N GLN A 260 -35.29 -8.67 33.37
CA GLN A 260 -36.03 -9.92 33.08
C GLN A 260 -36.20 -10.06 31.56
N LEU A 261 -35.95 -11.27 31.02
CA LEU A 261 -36.11 -11.57 29.61
C LEU A 261 -37.52 -12.12 29.30
N TYR A 262 -38.03 -11.73 28.16
CA TYR A 262 -39.30 -12.18 27.61
C TYR A 262 -39.13 -12.61 26.15
N SER A 263 -39.83 -13.71 25.78
CA SER A 263 -39.79 -14.21 24.40
C SER A 263 -41.17 -14.22 23.77
N VAL A 264 -41.20 -13.83 22.50
CA VAL A 264 -42.37 -14.03 21.62
C VAL A 264 -41.98 -15.11 20.61
N ALA A 265 -42.73 -16.19 20.58
CA ALA A 265 -42.48 -17.29 19.66
C ALA A 265 -42.63 -16.84 18.19
N ALA A 266 -41.88 -17.50 17.29
CA ALA A 266 -42.05 -17.34 15.85
C ALA A 266 -43.50 -17.67 15.43
N SER A 267 -44.08 -16.89 14.53
CA SER A 267 -45.43 -17.12 14.00
C SER A 267 -45.50 -16.63 12.56
N GLY A 268 -45.82 -17.52 11.65
CA GLY A 268 -45.81 -17.24 10.20
C GLY A 268 -44.45 -16.74 9.72
N ALA A 269 -44.43 -15.61 9.03
CA ALA A 269 -43.20 -14.97 8.54
C ALA A 269 -42.42 -14.17 9.62
N SER A 270 -42.97 -14.04 10.84
CA SER A 270 -42.35 -13.30 11.94
C SER A 270 -41.40 -14.19 12.73
N PRO A 271 -40.08 -13.90 12.82
CA PRO A 271 -39.16 -14.70 13.62
C PRO A 271 -39.45 -14.57 15.12
N GLN A 272 -38.86 -15.46 15.91
CA GLN A 272 -38.80 -15.32 17.35
C GLN A 272 -38.12 -14.00 17.73
N GLN A 273 -38.67 -13.30 18.72
CA GLN A 273 -38.13 -12.05 19.21
C GLN A 273 -37.95 -12.09 20.72
N THR A 274 -36.76 -11.75 21.20
CA THR A 274 -36.47 -11.61 22.63
C THR A 274 -36.54 -10.13 23.03
N TYR A 275 -37.03 -9.87 24.22
CA TYR A 275 -37.17 -8.55 24.82
C TYR A 275 -36.55 -8.55 26.21
N VAL A 276 -36.05 -7.40 26.63
CA VAL A 276 -35.62 -7.15 28.00
C VAL A 276 -36.57 -6.15 28.66
N LEU A 277 -36.97 -6.43 29.92
CA LEU A 277 -37.77 -5.51 30.70
C LEU A 277 -36.95 -4.35 31.21
N LEU A 278 -37.35 -3.16 30.81
CA LEU A 278 -36.87 -1.88 31.34
C LEU A 278 -37.92 -1.27 32.27
N ARG A 279 -37.66 -0.10 32.82
CA ARG A 279 -38.64 0.65 33.64
C ARG A 279 -39.86 1.04 32.80
N GLU A 280 -39.61 1.42 31.55
CA GLU A 280 -40.62 1.97 30.62
C GLU A 280 -41.39 0.87 29.86
N GLY A 281 -40.91 -0.36 29.86
CA GLY A 281 -41.54 -1.46 29.13
C GLY A 281 -40.56 -2.49 28.58
N LEU A 282 -40.97 -3.18 27.51
CA LEU A 282 -40.21 -4.22 26.84
C LEU A 282 -39.37 -3.64 25.69
N ALA A 283 -38.06 -3.60 25.83
CA ALA A 283 -37.16 -3.23 24.76
C ALA A 283 -36.81 -4.46 23.92
N PRO A 284 -36.98 -4.41 22.60
CA PRO A 284 -36.53 -5.48 21.71
C PRO A 284 -35.01 -5.59 21.71
N LEU A 285 -34.51 -6.81 21.75
CA LEU A 285 -33.09 -7.13 21.68
C LEU A 285 -32.72 -7.63 20.27
N THR A 286 -31.50 -7.33 19.87
CA THR A 286 -30.86 -8.03 18.74
C THR A 286 -30.58 -9.49 19.11
N LYS A 287 -30.32 -10.37 18.13
CA LYS A 287 -30.02 -11.78 18.45
C LYS A 287 -28.73 -11.91 19.26
N THR A 288 -27.74 -11.08 19.00
CA THR A 288 -26.50 -11.07 19.78
C THR A 288 -26.72 -10.62 21.21
N GLU A 289 -27.46 -9.54 21.44
CA GLU A 289 -27.80 -9.07 22.79
C GLU A 289 -28.60 -10.09 23.59
N ALA A 290 -29.61 -10.70 22.95
CA ALA A 290 -30.38 -11.75 23.54
C ALA A 290 -29.50 -12.93 23.97
N TRP A 291 -28.67 -13.43 23.05
CA TRP A 291 -27.77 -14.54 23.32
C TRP A 291 -26.77 -14.23 24.46
N LEU A 292 -26.19 -13.02 24.48
CA LEU A 292 -25.27 -12.61 25.54
C LEU A 292 -25.96 -12.55 26.92
N LEU A 293 -27.18 -12.07 26.99
CA LEU A 293 -27.95 -11.99 28.23
C LEU A 293 -28.40 -13.38 28.72
N GLU A 294 -28.84 -14.23 27.81
CA GLU A 294 -29.27 -15.60 28.07
C GLU A 294 -28.16 -16.51 28.58
N ASN A 295 -26.92 -16.26 28.08
CA ASN A 295 -25.75 -17.05 28.43
C ASN A 295 -24.81 -16.35 29.47
N SER A 296 -25.27 -15.24 30.06
CA SER A 296 -24.50 -14.52 31.08
C SER A 296 -24.54 -15.26 32.43
N PRO A 297 -23.53 -15.12 33.29
CA PRO A 297 -23.63 -15.57 34.68
C PRO A 297 -24.87 -14.96 35.35
N ARG A 298 -25.72 -15.77 35.97
CA ARG A 298 -27.01 -15.37 36.53
C ARG A 298 -27.98 -14.81 35.47
N ALA A 299 -28.04 -15.48 34.32
CA ALA A 299 -29.03 -15.17 33.30
C ALA A 299 -30.45 -15.22 33.90
N PRO A 300 -31.32 -14.24 33.61
CA PRO A 300 -32.71 -14.30 34.01
C PRO A 300 -33.41 -15.38 33.19
N GLU A 301 -34.46 -15.99 33.81
CA GLU A 301 -35.32 -16.92 33.11
C GLU A 301 -35.98 -16.24 31.90
N LEU A 302 -36.14 -16.97 30.80
CA LEU A 302 -36.81 -16.48 29.60
C LEU A 302 -38.29 -16.78 29.69
N ILE A 303 -39.11 -15.74 29.89
CA ILE A 303 -40.56 -15.87 30.09
C ILE A 303 -41.28 -15.71 28.74
N PRO A 304 -42.05 -16.72 28.30
CA PRO A 304 -42.82 -16.58 27.07
C PRO A 304 -44.02 -15.66 27.27
N VAL A 305 -44.27 -14.79 26.29
CA VAL A 305 -45.43 -13.89 26.23
C VAL A 305 -46.04 -13.89 24.84
N SER A 306 -47.33 -13.56 24.77
CA SER A 306 -47.97 -13.39 23.48
C SER A 306 -47.50 -12.11 22.78
N ARG A 307 -47.55 -12.10 21.44
CA ARG A 307 -47.22 -10.93 20.63
C ARG A 307 -48.06 -9.70 20.99
N SER A 308 -49.31 -9.90 21.33
CA SER A 308 -50.20 -8.81 21.78
C SER A 308 -49.74 -8.16 23.08
N VAL A 309 -49.23 -8.96 24.03
CA VAL A 309 -48.63 -8.45 25.27
C VAL A 309 -47.33 -7.70 24.96
N ALA A 310 -46.47 -8.29 24.18
CA ALA A 310 -45.21 -7.63 23.81
C ALA A 310 -45.46 -6.27 23.15
N ASN A 311 -46.35 -6.20 22.17
CA ASN A 311 -46.67 -4.94 21.45
C ASN A 311 -47.29 -3.87 22.37
N ARG A 312 -48.09 -4.28 23.38
CA ARG A 312 -48.69 -3.35 24.32
C ARG A 312 -47.67 -2.67 25.23
N PHE A 313 -46.63 -3.38 25.60
CA PHE A 313 -45.59 -2.92 26.52
C PHE A 313 -44.30 -2.56 25.83
N GLN A 314 -44.22 -2.59 24.49
CA GLN A 314 -43.00 -2.31 23.74
C GLN A 314 -42.55 -0.87 23.94
N THR A 315 -41.24 -0.70 24.17
CA THR A 315 -40.55 0.58 24.24
C THR A 315 -39.42 0.62 23.20
N ALA A 316 -38.67 1.72 23.18
CA ALA A 316 -37.51 1.84 22.30
C ALA A 316 -36.46 0.72 22.55
N PRO A 317 -35.72 0.30 21.55
CA PRO A 317 -34.59 -0.63 21.72
C PRO A 317 -33.54 0.00 22.63
N LEU A 318 -32.64 -0.85 23.13
CA LEU A 318 -31.43 -0.37 23.82
C LEU A 318 -30.62 0.55 22.90
N PRO A 319 -29.87 1.50 23.46
CA PRO A 319 -28.94 2.30 22.68
C PRO A 319 -27.98 1.40 21.88
N ASP A 320 -27.61 1.83 20.68
CA ASP A 320 -26.64 1.11 19.86
C ASP A 320 -25.31 0.98 20.62
N ASN A 321 -24.90 -0.25 20.83
CA ASN A 321 -23.65 -0.61 21.52
C ASN A 321 -22.55 -1.08 20.58
N GLY A 322 -22.75 -0.99 19.26
CA GLY A 322 -21.81 -1.43 18.22
C GLY A 322 -21.59 -2.94 18.13
N LEU A 323 -22.40 -3.75 18.84
CA LEU A 323 -22.40 -5.20 18.67
C LEU A 323 -23.09 -5.58 17.35
N PRO A 324 -22.68 -6.71 16.71
CA PRO A 324 -23.39 -7.18 15.53
C PRO A 324 -24.85 -7.54 15.88
N ARG A 325 -25.79 -7.25 15.01
CA ARG A 325 -27.23 -7.59 15.25
C ARG A 325 -27.50 -9.08 15.26
N GLU A 326 -26.83 -9.82 14.37
CA GLU A 326 -26.84 -11.27 14.29
C GLU A 326 -25.64 -11.84 15.02
N LEU A 327 -25.79 -12.97 15.68
CA LEU A 327 -24.69 -13.66 16.35
C LEU A 327 -23.71 -14.18 15.29
N PRO A 328 -22.43 -13.79 15.33
CA PRO A 328 -21.46 -14.30 14.37
C PRO A 328 -21.31 -15.81 14.48
N GLY A 329 -21.38 -16.51 13.35
CA GLY A 329 -21.09 -17.94 13.31
C GLY A 329 -19.59 -18.17 13.44
N VAL A 330 -19.16 -19.00 14.39
CA VAL A 330 -17.75 -19.32 14.58
C VAL A 330 -17.35 -20.48 13.66
N VAL A 331 -16.28 -20.25 12.87
CA VAL A 331 -15.64 -21.26 12.03
C VAL A 331 -14.50 -21.90 12.83
N ALA A 332 -14.43 -23.23 12.81
CA ALA A 332 -13.27 -23.92 13.38
C ALA A 332 -12.02 -23.56 12.55
N TYR A 333 -11.07 -22.91 13.20
CA TYR A 333 -9.79 -22.53 12.64
C TYR A 333 -8.68 -23.19 13.45
N ASP A 334 -7.82 -23.93 12.79
CA ASP A 334 -6.77 -24.76 13.42
C ASP A 334 -5.35 -24.17 13.22
N GLY A 335 -5.23 -23.00 12.56
CA GLY A 335 -3.95 -22.37 12.25
C GLY A 335 -3.14 -23.05 11.15
N SER A 336 -3.69 -24.07 10.48
CA SER A 336 -2.99 -24.80 9.40
C SER A 336 -2.83 -23.96 8.13
N GLN A 337 -3.76 -23.07 7.87
CA GLN A 337 -3.80 -22.20 6.71
C GLN A 337 -3.61 -20.73 7.13
N PRO A 338 -3.06 -19.88 6.26
CA PRO A 338 -3.03 -18.44 6.51
C PRO A 338 -4.44 -17.87 6.65
N LEU A 339 -4.63 -17.03 7.65
CA LEU A 339 -5.85 -16.25 7.88
C LEU A 339 -5.56 -14.78 7.61
N CYS A 340 -6.27 -14.18 6.69
CA CYS A 340 -6.07 -12.78 6.28
C CYS A 340 -7.35 -11.96 6.47
N ALA A 341 -7.19 -10.74 6.95
CA ALA A 341 -8.19 -9.69 6.86
C ALA A 341 -7.87 -8.81 5.64
N VAL A 342 -8.71 -8.90 4.61
CA VAL A 342 -8.50 -8.24 3.31
C VAL A 342 -9.35 -6.98 3.22
N TYR A 343 -8.70 -5.84 3.13
CA TYR A 343 -9.29 -4.52 2.95
C TYR A 343 -9.30 -4.17 1.46
N ALA A 344 -10.41 -4.37 0.78
CA ALA A 344 -10.58 -3.95 -0.61
C ALA A 344 -10.58 -2.41 -0.74
N ALA A 345 -10.95 -1.70 0.31
CA ALA A 345 -10.88 -0.24 0.43
C ALA A 345 -10.25 0.10 1.80
N PRO A 346 -8.92 0.28 1.91
CA PRO A 346 -8.23 0.42 3.19
C PRO A 346 -8.58 1.69 3.99
N GLY A 347 -9.35 2.60 3.40
CA GLY A 347 -9.94 3.75 4.09
C GLY A 347 -11.29 3.47 4.74
N LYS A 348 -11.82 2.25 4.64
CA LYS A 348 -13.10 1.85 5.25
C LYS A 348 -12.87 0.80 6.33
N ALA A 349 -13.67 0.88 7.40
CA ALA A 349 -13.63 -0.03 8.53
C ALA A 349 -14.27 -1.40 8.22
N SER A 350 -14.07 -1.93 7.03
CA SER A 350 -14.59 -3.24 6.65
C SER A 350 -13.52 -4.07 5.96
N ALA A 351 -13.25 -5.24 6.50
CA ALA A 351 -12.37 -6.22 5.87
C ALA A 351 -13.10 -7.55 5.74
N ARG A 352 -12.76 -8.30 4.71
CA ARG A 352 -13.22 -9.66 4.54
C ARG A 352 -12.18 -10.63 5.07
N LEU A 353 -12.57 -11.59 5.87
CA LEU A 353 -11.69 -12.67 6.29
C LEU A 353 -11.55 -13.68 5.14
N THR A 354 -10.32 -14.13 4.89
CA THR A 354 -10.00 -15.17 3.91
C THR A 354 -9.09 -16.22 4.53
N LEU A 355 -9.27 -17.48 4.13
CA LEU A 355 -8.43 -18.60 4.52
C LEU A 355 -7.63 -19.13 3.33
N GLY A 356 -6.44 -19.63 3.57
CA GLY A 356 -5.64 -20.28 2.54
C GLY A 356 -5.01 -19.32 1.52
N ALA A 357 -4.77 -18.07 1.90
CA ALA A 357 -4.02 -17.11 1.09
C ALA A 357 -2.59 -17.60 0.81
N SER A 358 -2.05 -17.31 -0.39
CA SER A 358 -0.67 -17.64 -0.75
C SER A 358 0.27 -16.55 -0.27
N LEU A 359 1.04 -16.84 0.79
CA LEU A 359 2.04 -15.92 1.32
C LEU A 359 3.44 -16.35 0.86
N PRO A 360 4.33 -15.42 0.44
CA PRO A 360 5.72 -15.73 0.23
C PRO A 360 6.39 -16.14 1.54
N ALA A 361 7.44 -16.95 1.45
CA ALA A 361 8.22 -17.33 2.61
C ALA A 361 8.84 -16.10 3.29
N ILE A 362 8.90 -16.11 4.63
CA ILE A 362 9.55 -15.05 5.40
C ILE A 362 11.04 -15.10 5.14
N ALA A 363 11.61 -13.99 4.68
CA ALA A 363 13.01 -13.92 4.27
C ALA A 363 13.98 -14.11 5.46
N ASP A 364 13.63 -13.63 6.64
CA ASP A 364 14.41 -13.79 7.87
C ASP A 364 13.58 -14.47 8.96
N PRO A 365 13.56 -15.81 9.01
CA PRO A 365 12.84 -16.53 10.05
C PRO A 365 13.33 -16.25 11.47
N ALA A 366 14.59 -15.83 11.65
CA ALA A 366 15.14 -15.52 12.98
C ALA A 366 14.55 -14.23 13.57
N ALA A 367 14.00 -13.37 12.72
CA ALA A 367 13.37 -12.12 13.14
C ALA A 367 11.90 -12.28 13.57
N ILE A 368 11.29 -13.47 13.39
CA ILE A 368 9.88 -13.70 13.73
C ILE A 368 9.65 -13.45 15.22
N GLY A 369 8.65 -12.59 15.51
CA GLY A 369 8.24 -12.25 16.87
C GLY A 369 9.24 -11.38 17.64
N THR A 370 10.38 -10.99 17.06
CA THR A 370 11.37 -10.14 17.74
C THR A 370 10.90 -8.69 17.87
N ARG A 371 9.93 -8.28 17.05
CA ARG A 371 9.36 -6.94 17.02
C ARG A 371 7.84 -7.00 17.20
N PRO A 372 7.33 -6.90 18.42
CA PRO A 372 5.90 -7.09 18.70
C PRO A 372 5.00 -5.98 18.13
N ASP A 373 5.57 -4.85 17.75
CA ASP A 373 4.89 -3.66 17.20
C ASP A 373 4.78 -3.66 15.67
N ARG A 374 5.42 -4.63 14.97
CA ARG A 374 5.48 -4.69 13.49
C ARG A 374 5.19 -6.09 12.98
N PRO A 375 4.63 -6.20 11.76
CA PRO A 375 4.59 -7.48 11.06
C PRO A 375 6.00 -8.03 10.84
N ASP A 376 6.10 -9.34 10.85
CA ASP A 376 7.35 -10.04 10.55
C ASP A 376 7.76 -9.87 9.08
N GLN A 377 6.78 -9.58 8.21
CA GLN A 377 6.99 -9.35 6.79
C GLN A 377 6.02 -8.29 6.25
N ILE A 378 6.54 -7.40 5.39
CA ILE A 378 5.73 -6.51 4.55
C ILE A 378 5.94 -6.92 3.10
N ILE A 379 4.84 -7.14 2.38
CA ILE A 379 4.84 -7.67 1.02
C ILE A 379 4.31 -6.58 0.09
N MET A 380 5.20 -6.06 -0.76
CA MET A 380 4.89 -5.12 -1.83
C MET A 380 5.62 -5.53 -3.11
N ARG A 381 5.10 -5.13 -4.25
CA ARG A 381 5.81 -5.35 -5.52
C ARG A 381 7.00 -4.39 -5.63
N PRO A 382 8.17 -4.86 -6.10
CA PRO A 382 9.31 -3.98 -6.34
C PRO A 382 8.96 -2.80 -7.25
N GLY A 383 9.53 -1.63 -6.98
CA GLY A 383 9.29 -0.38 -7.71
C GLY A 383 7.95 0.28 -7.45
N THR A 384 7.13 -0.27 -6.56
CA THR A 384 5.82 0.32 -6.20
C THR A 384 5.87 1.03 -4.86
N GLY A 385 4.88 1.89 -4.64
CA GLY A 385 4.66 2.56 -3.35
C GLY A 385 3.19 2.89 -3.15
N VAL A 386 2.87 3.45 -2.00
CA VAL A 386 1.53 3.97 -1.70
C VAL A 386 1.63 5.43 -1.32
N LEU A 387 0.73 6.23 -1.85
CA LEU A 387 0.52 7.59 -1.37
C LEU A 387 -0.82 7.63 -0.62
N ALA A 388 -0.73 7.70 0.70
CA ALA A 388 -1.87 7.62 1.58
C ALA A 388 -2.28 8.99 2.13
N ALA A 389 -3.60 9.19 2.28
CA ALA A 389 -4.18 10.18 3.17
C ALA A 389 -4.70 9.42 4.40
N VAL A 390 -4.18 9.76 5.58
CA VAL A 390 -4.54 9.04 6.82
C VAL A 390 -5.93 9.43 7.25
N THR A 391 -6.81 8.43 7.39
CA THR A 391 -8.15 8.61 7.95
C THR A 391 -8.21 8.01 9.35
N GLN A 392 -8.85 8.73 10.27
CA GLN A 392 -9.19 8.19 11.60
C GLN A 392 -10.47 7.36 11.50
N ASN A 393 -10.69 6.50 12.49
CA ASN A 393 -11.90 5.66 12.57
C ASN A 393 -13.20 6.47 12.79
N GLU A 394 -13.08 7.76 13.05
CA GLU A 394 -14.22 8.67 13.19
C GLU A 394 -14.29 9.63 11.98
N PRO A 395 -15.52 10.05 11.58
CA PRO A 395 -15.67 11.05 10.54
C PRO A 395 -14.94 12.31 10.97
N VAL A 396 -13.91 12.68 10.21
CA VAL A 396 -13.17 13.95 10.42
C VAL A 396 -14.19 15.08 10.29
N SER A 397 -14.46 15.74 11.40
CA SER A 397 -15.11 17.06 11.36
C SER A 397 -14.27 17.95 10.44
N SER A 398 -14.90 18.48 9.40
CA SER A 398 -14.34 19.32 8.36
C SER A 398 -13.45 20.41 8.96
N GLY A 399 -12.13 20.27 8.82
CA GLY A 399 -11.13 21.26 9.30
C GLY A 399 -9.77 20.67 9.68
N GLY A 400 -9.59 19.35 9.69
CA GLY A 400 -8.28 18.73 9.99
C GLY A 400 -7.34 18.77 8.79
N THR A 401 -6.08 19.12 9.02
CA THR A 401 -5.01 19.05 8.01
C THR A 401 -4.88 17.59 7.54
N THR A 402 -5.06 17.34 6.26
CA THR A 402 -4.85 16.00 5.68
C THR A 402 -3.37 15.63 5.83
N ALA A 403 -3.07 14.60 6.59
CA ALA A 403 -1.72 14.09 6.71
C ALA A 403 -1.43 13.15 5.53
N TYR A 404 -0.51 13.55 4.66
CA TYR A 404 -0.02 12.70 3.57
C TYR A 404 1.09 11.81 4.07
N VAL A 405 1.13 10.58 3.56
CA VAL A 405 2.16 9.61 3.88
C VAL A 405 2.58 8.87 2.62
N LEU A 406 3.88 8.86 2.35
CA LEU A 406 4.47 8.00 1.32
C LEU A 406 4.90 6.69 1.98
N ILE A 407 4.54 5.56 1.38
CA ILE A 407 5.02 4.24 1.76
C ILE A 407 5.87 3.71 0.61
N THR A 408 7.08 3.30 0.90
CA THR A 408 8.02 2.74 -0.06
C THR A 408 7.93 1.21 -0.13
N GLU A 409 8.54 0.59 -1.12
CA GLU A 409 8.45 -0.86 -1.35
C GLU A 409 9.00 -1.72 -0.20
N ASP A 410 9.88 -1.17 0.61
CA ASP A 410 10.40 -1.77 1.83
C ASP A 410 9.44 -1.67 3.03
N GLY A 411 8.25 -1.11 2.79
CA GLY A 411 7.19 -0.98 3.79
C GLY A 411 7.44 0.11 4.84
N GLN A 412 8.37 1.01 4.60
CA GLN A 412 8.60 2.16 5.48
C GLN A 412 7.64 3.30 5.10
N ARG A 413 7.03 3.93 6.10
CA ARG A 413 6.14 5.08 5.93
C ARG A 413 6.83 6.40 6.24
N PHE A 414 6.64 7.38 5.36
CA PHE A 414 7.25 8.70 5.46
C PHE A 414 6.15 9.78 5.49
N PRO A 415 5.94 10.48 6.59
CA PRO A 415 5.01 11.61 6.65
C PRO A 415 5.44 12.73 5.71
N ILE A 416 4.48 13.34 5.00
CA ILE A 416 4.67 14.53 4.15
C ILE A 416 3.80 15.64 4.74
N PRO A 417 4.40 16.69 5.33
CA PRO A 417 3.65 17.67 6.10
C PRO A 417 2.72 18.56 5.27
N THR A 418 3.12 18.90 4.03
CA THR A 418 2.41 19.87 3.22
C THR A 418 2.14 19.40 1.80
N ALA A 419 1.12 19.98 1.16
CA ALA A 419 0.85 19.74 -0.26
C ALA A 419 1.99 20.26 -1.16
N GLU A 420 2.74 21.28 -0.73
CA GLU A 420 3.92 21.78 -1.42
C GLU A 420 5.03 20.73 -1.43
N ASP A 421 5.32 20.12 -0.27
CA ASP A 421 6.31 19.02 -0.19
C ASP A 421 5.90 17.83 -1.04
N LEU A 422 4.59 17.51 -1.04
CA LEU A 422 4.03 16.47 -1.89
C LEU A 422 4.32 16.74 -3.38
N ALA A 423 4.07 17.98 -3.83
CA ALA A 423 4.31 18.40 -5.21
C ALA A 423 5.81 18.40 -5.55
N LYS A 424 6.70 18.83 -4.64
CA LYS A 424 8.15 18.75 -4.81
C LYS A 424 8.64 17.32 -5.00
N LEU A 425 8.05 16.36 -4.29
CA LEU A 425 8.34 14.94 -4.46
C LEU A 425 7.81 14.37 -5.79
N GLY A 426 6.97 15.11 -6.51
CA GLY A 426 6.43 14.75 -7.82
C GLY A 426 5.08 14.06 -7.76
N TYR A 427 4.38 14.19 -6.66
CA TYR A 427 3.04 13.64 -6.47
C TYR A 427 1.98 14.73 -6.43
N THR A 428 0.72 14.33 -6.59
CA THR A 428 -0.45 15.20 -6.51
C THR A 428 -1.43 14.67 -5.47
N GLU A 429 -2.25 15.55 -4.91
CA GLU A 429 -3.29 15.16 -3.95
C GLU A 429 -4.30 14.16 -4.57
N ALA A 430 -4.57 14.26 -5.86
CA ALA A 430 -5.46 13.34 -6.58
C ALA A 430 -4.96 11.88 -6.59
N GLN A 431 -3.67 11.67 -6.38
CA GLN A 431 -3.06 10.34 -6.29
C GLN A 431 -3.18 9.73 -4.90
N THR A 432 -3.54 10.51 -3.89
CA THR A 432 -3.69 10.02 -2.53
C THR A 432 -4.89 9.09 -2.40
N ARG A 433 -4.77 8.11 -1.53
CA ARG A 433 -5.86 7.18 -1.21
C ARG A 433 -6.07 7.14 0.30
N PRO A 434 -7.32 7.12 0.76
CA PRO A 434 -7.60 7.04 2.18
C PRO A 434 -7.13 5.68 2.74
N VAL A 435 -6.43 5.71 3.85
CA VAL A 435 -5.98 4.52 4.59
C VAL A 435 -6.21 4.75 6.07
N MET A 436 -6.75 3.75 6.76
CA MET A 436 -7.05 3.85 8.18
C MET A 436 -5.77 3.88 9.02
N SER A 437 -5.80 4.65 10.08
CA SER A 437 -4.63 4.88 10.96
C SER A 437 -4.04 3.60 11.55
N HIS A 438 -4.89 2.62 11.93
CA HIS A 438 -4.41 1.36 12.52
C HIS A 438 -3.58 0.52 11.51
N LEU A 439 -3.91 0.55 10.22
CA LEU A 439 -3.09 -0.10 9.19
C LEU A 439 -1.75 0.60 9.00
N MET A 440 -1.75 1.93 9.06
CA MET A 440 -0.53 2.73 8.96
C MET A 440 0.42 2.47 10.14
N GLN A 441 -0.11 2.22 11.33
CA GLN A 441 0.69 1.94 12.54
C GLN A 441 1.45 0.62 12.47
N LEU A 442 1.07 -0.30 11.60
CA LEU A 442 1.80 -1.56 11.40
C LEU A 442 3.16 -1.37 10.73
N MET A 443 3.40 -0.23 10.09
CA MET A 443 4.62 0.03 9.32
C MET A 443 5.60 0.89 10.10
N PRO A 444 6.92 0.64 9.97
CA PRO A 444 7.94 1.48 10.58
C PRO A 444 7.86 2.90 10.04
N ALA A 445 8.00 3.88 10.94
CA ALA A 445 8.04 5.28 10.57
C ALA A 445 9.46 5.68 10.18
N GLY A 446 9.59 6.29 9.01
CA GLY A 446 10.76 7.06 8.62
C GLY A 446 10.63 8.53 9.04
N PRO A 447 11.64 9.35 8.74
CA PRO A 447 11.61 10.78 8.98
C PRO A 447 10.53 11.47 8.15
N ALA A 448 10.05 12.62 8.62
CA ALA A 448 9.16 13.45 7.84
C ALA A 448 9.88 14.01 6.61
N LEU A 449 9.21 13.96 5.46
CA LEU A 449 9.70 14.52 4.20
C LEU A 449 9.29 16.00 4.11
N ASP A 450 10.02 16.83 4.82
CA ASP A 450 9.77 18.25 5.01
C ASP A 450 10.82 19.08 4.25
N GLY A 451 10.35 20.02 3.42
CA GLY A 451 11.23 20.91 2.66
C GLY A 451 12.13 21.77 3.53
N GLY A 452 11.64 22.22 4.70
CA GLY A 452 12.44 22.97 5.67
C GLY A 452 13.57 22.13 6.28
N ALA A 453 13.29 20.86 6.59
CA ALA A 453 14.31 19.92 7.09
C ALA A 453 15.34 19.54 6.01
N ALA A 454 14.90 19.47 4.75
CA ALA A 454 15.76 19.05 3.63
C ALA A 454 16.91 20.01 3.33
N VAL A 455 16.83 21.29 3.71
CA VAL A 455 17.88 22.28 3.51
C VAL A 455 18.88 22.36 4.69
N ASN A 456 18.58 21.66 5.77
CA ASN A 456 19.46 21.66 6.95
C ASN A 456 20.78 20.96 6.67
N ARG A 457 21.87 21.52 7.20
CA ARG A 457 23.20 20.93 7.14
C ARG A 457 23.23 19.68 8.01
N ILE A 458 23.80 18.62 7.44
CA ILE A 458 24.11 17.39 8.18
C ILE A 458 25.55 17.55 8.73
N SER A 459 25.69 17.43 10.03
CA SER A 459 26.99 17.48 10.76
C SER A 459 27.73 16.16 10.62
#